data_0b3cf771fa5d991c99b5774734652496
#
_entry.id   0b3cf771fa5d991c99b5774734652496
#
_cell.length_a   1.000
_cell.length_b   1.000
_cell.length_c   1.000
_cell.angle_alpha   90.00
_cell.angle_beta   90.00
_cell.angle_gamma   90.00
#
_symmetry.space_group_name_H-M   'P 1'
#
loop_
_entity.id
_entity.type
_entity.pdbx_description
1 polymer ?
#
loop_
_entity_poly.entity_id
_entity_poly.type
_entity_poly.pdbx_seq_one_letter_code
_entity_poly.pdbx_strand_id
1 'polypeptide(L)'
;FIDEFKVCGAQAMLDTMALELTKDKTVWACSREHGLCEIKCGAVILAMGCRERTASQVLITGSRPSGVLTAGSVQRYINLSGYLPGKRAVILGSGDIGLIMARRMVLEGIEVEGVYEAMPHPGGLTRNIVQCLDEFHIPLHLSTTVLSVHGKERVTSVTTVQVNEKLDPVPGTEREVKCDLLVLAVGLIPENELSRAAGVKLDSRTHGPVVDGNFMTDIPGVFACGNVSVVFDLV
;
A
#
# COMPACT_ATOMS: atom_id res chain seq x y z
N PHE A 1 21.29 -14.05 -0.59
CA PHE A 1 21.00 -13.06 -1.67
C PHE A 1 22.01 -11.91 -1.70
N ILE A 2 22.20 -11.14 -0.60
CA ILE A 2 23.13 -9.98 -0.59
C ILE A 2 24.56 -10.42 -0.88
N ASP A 3 25.01 -11.53 -0.31
CA ASP A 3 26.37 -12.07 -0.53
C ASP A 3 26.53 -12.61 -1.96
N GLU A 4 25.52 -13.29 -2.49
CA GLU A 4 25.47 -13.73 -3.89
C GLU A 4 25.53 -12.54 -4.87
N PHE A 5 24.76 -11.47 -4.56
CA PHE A 5 24.79 -10.23 -5.33
C PHE A 5 26.22 -9.62 -5.37
N LYS A 6 26.90 -9.57 -4.23
CA LYS A 6 28.29 -9.06 -4.16
C LYS A 6 29.27 -9.91 -4.97
N VAL A 7 29.09 -11.23 -4.96
CA VAL A 7 29.98 -12.17 -5.67
C VAL A 7 29.76 -12.12 -7.19
N CYS A 8 28.54 -11.84 -7.68
CA CYS A 8 28.26 -11.81 -9.11
C CYS A 8 28.82 -10.55 -9.83
N GLY A 9 29.42 -9.61 -9.10
CA GLY A 9 30.00 -8.39 -9.65
C GLY A 9 28.98 -7.32 -10.08
N ALA A 10 27.72 -7.49 -9.70
CA ALA A 10 26.70 -6.48 -9.96
C ALA A 10 26.93 -5.22 -9.10
N GLN A 11 26.61 -4.06 -9.65
CA GLN A 11 26.71 -2.78 -8.94
C GLN A 11 25.36 -2.36 -8.38
N ALA A 12 25.33 -1.94 -7.12
CA ALA A 12 24.18 -1.32 -6.48
C ALA A 12 24.36 0.20 -6.44
N MET A 13 23.46 0.93 -7.07
CA MET A 13 23.38 2.39 -6.95
C MET A 13 22.42 2.73 -5.79
N LEU A 14 22.95 2.77 -4.58
CA LEU A 14 22.15 3.12 -3.39
C LEU A 14 21.82 4.62 -3.39
N ASP A 15 20.75 5.00 -2.65
CA ASP A 15 20.28 6.40 -2.55
C ASP A 15 20.11 7.08 -3.92
N THR A 16 19.72 6.29 -4.92
CA THR A 16 19.58 6.71 -6.31
C THR A 16 18.14 6.50 -6.77
N MET A 17 17.52 7.55 -7.30
CA MET A 17 16.17 7.50 -7.84
C MET A 17 16.20 7.49 -9.37
N ALA A 18 15.58 6.49 -9.98
CA ALA A 18 15.27 6.50 -11.40
C ALA A 18 14.13 7.50 -11.68
N LEU A 19 14.38 8.45 -12.56
CA LEU A 19 13.47 9.55 -12.88
C LEU A 19 12.67 9.29 -14.15
N GLU A 20 13.32 8.69 -15.15
CA GLU A 20 12.76 8.45 -16.47
C GLU A 20 13.33 7.18 -17.08
N LEU A 21 12.52 6.48 -17.83
CA LEU A 21 12.90 5.41 -18.75
C LEU A 21 12.40 5.78 -20.13
N THR A 22 13.29 5.79 -21.09
CA THR A 22 12.95 6.06 -22.49
C THR A 22 12.75 4.76 -23.29
N LYS A 23 12.13 4.84 -24.47
CA LYS A 23 11.89 3.67 -25.35
C LYS A 23 13.17 3.00 -25.86
N ASP A 24 14.24 3.75 -25.99
CA ASP A 24 15.56 3.25 -26.39
C ASP A 24 16.36 2.67 -25.22
N LYS A 25 15.71 2.47 -24.08
CA LYS A 25 16.27 1.90 -22.85
C LYS A 25 17.36 2.78 -22.19
N THR A 26 17.24 4.08 -22.31
CA THR A 26 18.01 5.01 -21.50
C THR A 26 17.27 5.28 -20.19
N VAL A 27 17.96 5.07 -19.06
CA VAL A 27 17.46 5.40 -17.72
C VAL A 27 18.13 6.67 -17.24
N TRP A 28 17.32 7.68 -16.92
CA TRP A 28 17.79 8.86 -16.20
C TRP A 28 17.62 8.64 -14.70
N ALA A 29 18.68 8.79 -13.95
CA ALA A 29 18.70 8.60 -12.50
C ALA A 29 19.38 9.78 -11.81
N CYS A 30 19.02 10.00 -10.53
CA CYS A 30 19.60 11.07 -9.71
C CYS A 30 19.98 10.54 -8.34
N SER A 31 21.15 10.93 -7.86
CA SER A 31 21.63 10.65 -6.51
C SER A 31 22.37 11.84 -5.93
N ARG A 32 22.64 11.81 -4.61
CA ARG A 32 23.48 12.82 -3.98
C ARG A 32 24.94 12.76 -4.42
N GLU A 33 25.44 11.56 -4.68
CA GLU A 33 26.84 11.32 -4.98
C GLU A 33 27.18 11.65 -6.45
N HIS A 34 26.30 11.26 -7.38
CA HIS A 34 26.58 11.34 -8.83
C HIS A 34 25.76 12.41 -9.55
N GLY A 35 24.85 13.11 -8.85
CA GLY A 35 23.92 14.05 -9.48
C GLY A 35 22.99 13.36 -10.46
N LEU A 36 22.72 14.01 -11.59
CA LEU A 36 21.91 13.46 -12.68
C LEU A 36 22.79 12.59 -13.58
N CYS A 37 22.40 11.33 -13.76
CA CYS A 37 23.12 10.33 -14.53
C CYS A 37 22.28 9.83 -15.70
N GLU A 38 22.91 9.65 -16.85
CA GLU A 38 22.36 8.95 -18.01
C GLU A 38 22.94 7.53 -18.07
N ILE A 39 22.08 6.51 -18.08
CA ILE A 39 22.47 5.10 -18.10
C ILE A 39 21.87 4.45 -19.35
N LYS A 40 22.71 4.13 -20.34
CA LYS A 40 22.31 3.41 -21.55
C LYS A 40 22.33 1.92 -21.30
N CYS A 41 21.19 1.26 -21.45
CA CYS A 41 21.00 -0.13 -21.10
C CYS A 41 20.80 -1.01 -22.34
N GLY A 42 21.38 -2.22 -22.35
CA GLY A 42 21.02 -3.26 -23.31
C GLY A 42 19.65 -3.86 -23.02
N ALA A 43 19.34 -4.02 -21.74
CA ALA A 43 18.02 -4.46 -21.24
C ALA A 43 17.69 -3.75 -19.92
N VAL A 44 16.40 -3.67 -19.60
CA VAL A 44 15.90 -3.08 -18.36
C VAL A 44 14.90 -4.05 -17.71
N ILE A 45 15.05 -4.29 -16.41
CA ILE A 45 14.08 -5.05 -15.62
C ILE A 45 13.39 -4.09 -14.66
N LEU A 46 12.08 -3.94 -14.83
CA LEU A 46 11.21 -3.15 -13.96
C LEU A 46 10.80 -4.00 -12.76
N ALA A 47 11.30 -3.65 -11.58
CA ALA A 47 11.03 -4.37 -10.33
C ALA A 47 10.70 -3.40 -9.19
N MET A 48 10.02 -2.27 -9.50
CA MET A 48 9.74 -1.17 -8.56
C MET A 48 8.69 -1.53 -7.50
N GLY A 49 8.02 -2.67 -7.62
CA GLY A 49 7.00 -3.09 -6.66
C GLY A 49 5.70 -2.29 -6.78
N CYS A 50 5.12 -1.97 -5.64
CA CYS A 50 3.83 -1.29 -5.53
C CYS A 50 3.82 -0.29 -4.38
N ARG A 51 2.84 0.60 -4.36
CA ARG A 51 2.57 1.52 -3.26
C ARG A 51 1.16 1.32 -2.71
N GLU A 52 0.94 1.74 -1.49
CA GLU A 52 -0.37 1.67 -0.84
C GLU A 52 -1.33 2.74 -1.37
N ARG A 53 -2.61 2.40 -1.43
CA ARG A 53 -3.68 3.37 -1.72
C ARG A 53 -3.86 4.33 -0.56
N THR A 54 -4.07 5.60 -0.89
CA THR A 54 -4.32 6.68 0.06
C THR A 54 -5.81 6.95 0.27
N ALA A 55 -6.16 7.75 1.28
CA ALA A 55 -7.55 8.12 1.59
C ALA A 55 -8.27 8.77 0.40
N SER A 56 -7.59 9.59 -0.40
CA SER A 56 -8.18 10.22 -1.58
C SER A 56 -8.53 9.24 -2.70
N GLN A 57 -7.79 8.15 -2.80
CA GLN A 57 -8.04 7.12 -3.83
C GLN A 57 -9.21 6.19 -3.49
N VAL A 58 -9.60 6.13 -2.21
CA VAL A 58 -10.80 5.42 -1.74
C VAL A 58 -11.91 6.40 -1.34
N LEU A 59 -11.81 7.66 -1.77
CA LEU A 59 -12.83 8.70 -1.66
C LEU A 59 -13.28 9.01 -0.22
N ILE A 60 -12.40 8.84 0.77
CA ILE A 60 -12.67 9.27 2.14
C ILE A 60 -12.72 10.81 2.16
N THR A 61 -13.82 11.33 2.64
CA THR A 61 -14.10 12.79 2.70
C THR A 61 -13.71 13.39 4.07
N GLY A 62 -14.01 14.66 4.28
CA GLY A 62 -13.82 15.36 5.54
C GLY A 62 -12.53 16.18 5.60
N SER A 63 -12.03 16.40 6.80
CA SER A 63 -10.82 17.18 7.05
C SER A 63 -9.55 16.39 6.75
N ARG A 64 -8.41 17.08 6.66
CA ARG A 64 -7.09 16.45 6.39
C ARG A 64 -6.13 16.67 7.57
N PRO A 65 -6.45 16.15 8.76
CA PRO A 65 -5.58 16.27 9.92
C PRO A 65 -4.43 15.26 9.85
N SER A 66 -3.43 15.41 10.72
CA SER A 66 -2.46 14.33 10.94
C SER A 66 -3.15 13.11 11.58
N GLY A 67 -2.55 11.91 11.42
CA GLY A 67 -3.10 10.65 11.96
C GLY A 67 -3.94 9.84 10.96
N VAL A 68 -3.96 10.21 9.68
CA VAL A 68 -4.42 9.34 8.59
C VAL A 68 -3.20 8.78 7.90
N LEU A 69 -2.93 7.49 8.07
CA LEU A 69 -1.71 6.82 7.62
C LEU A 69 -2.05 5.51 6.90
N THR A 70 -1.21 5.12 5.95
CA THR A 70 -1.26 3.77 5.39
C THR A 70 -0.65 2.76 6.36
N ALA A 71 -1.02 1.49 6.24
CA ALA A 71 -0.55 0.42 7.12
C ALA A 71 0.98 0.27 7.10
N GLY A 72 1.61 0.39 5.93
CA GLY A 72 3.07 0.37 5.79
C GLY A 72 3.75 1.56 6.45
N SER A 73 3.13 2.75 6.42
CA SER A 73 3.64 3.91 7.15
C SER A 73 3.58 3.69 8.67
N VAL A 74 2.49 3.12 9.18
CA VAL A 74 2.37 2.75 10.61
C VAL A 74 3.40 1.70 10.98
N GLN A 75 3.58 0.67 10.14
CA GLN A 75 4.59 -0.37 10.34
C GLN A 75 6.00 0.23 10.43
N ARG A 76 6.33 1.17 9.54
CA ARG A 76 7.62 1.86 9.56
C ARG A 76 7.82 2.65 10.86
N TYR A 77 6.83 3.42 11.31
CA TYR A 77 6.93 4.16 12.57
C TYR A 77 7.19 3.24 13.75
N ILE A 78 6.43 2.15 13.87
CA ILE A 78 6.55 1.22 14.99
C ILE A 78 7.86 0.43 14.90
N ASN A 79 8.12 -0.24 13.77
CA ASN A 79 9.18 -1.24 13.68
C ASN A 79 10.57 -0.63 13.43
N LEU A 80 10.67 0.47 12.70
CA LEU A 80 11.97 1.06 12.35
C LEU A 80 12.29 2.34 13.14
N SER A 81 11.28 3.14 13.45
CA SER A 81 11.50 4.42 14.10
C SER A 81 11.25 4.39 15.61
N GLY A 82 10.59 3.33 16.14
CA GLY A 82 10.27 3.19 17.56
C GLY A 82 9.25 4.21 18.06
N TYR A 83 8.38 4.71 17.18
CA TYR A 83 7.33 5.69 17.53
C TYR A 83 5.94 5.08 17.41
N LEU A 84 5.07 5.40 18.37
CA LEU A 84 3.65 5.11 18.29
C LEU A 84 2.93 6.26 17.57
N PRO A 85 2.32 6.01 16.38
CA PRO A 85 1.71 7.07 15.59
C PRO A 85 0.37 7.57 16.16
N GLY A 86 -0.20 6.90 17.15
CA GLY A 86 -1.45 7.24 17.84
C GLY A 86 -1.66 6.38 19.07
N LYS A 87 -2.80 6.60 19.75
CA LYS A 87 -3.20 5.84 20.94
C LYS A 87 -4.43 4.99 20.71
N ARG A 88 -5.32 5.42 19.80
CA ARG A 88 -6.60 4.79 19.51
C ARG A 88 -6.81 4.73 17.99
N ALA A 89 -6.79 3.54 17.42
CA ALA A 89 -6.78 3.32 16.00
C ALA A 89 -8.09 2.72 15.47
N VAL A 90 -8.50 3.20 14.31
CA VAL A 90 -9.45 2.55 13.41
C VAL A 90 -8.69 2.05 12.20
N ILE A 91 -8.95 0.82 11.76
CA ILE A 91 -8.30 0.23 10.59
C ILE A 91 -9.35 0.02 9.50
N LEU A 92 -9.08 0.52 8.30
CA LEU A 92 -9.89 0.27 7.11
C LEU A 92 -9.18 -0.71 6.20
N GLY A 93 -9.83 -1.85 5.94
CA GLY A 93 -9.35 -2.97 5.15
C GLY A 93 -8.91 -4.16 6.01
N SER A 94 -9.46 -5.34 5.68
CA SER A 94 -9.23 -6.61 6.37
C SER A 94 -8.31 -7.57 5.61
N GLY A 95 -7.52 -7.07 4.66
CA GLY A 95 -6.43 -7.84 4.05
C GLY A 95 -5.35 -8.19 5.09
N ASP A 96 -4.46 -9.12 4.77
CA ASP A 96 -3.45 -9.63 5.71
C ASP A 96 -2.62 -8.52 6.38
N ILE A 97 -2.24 -7.50 5.62
CA ILE A 97 -1.49 -6.35 6.17
C ILE A 97 -2.30 -5.62 7.25
N GLY A 98 -3.59 -5.38 7.02
CA GLY A 98 -4.48 -4.73 7.99
C GLY A 98 -4.63 -5.56 9.26
N LEU A 99 -4.83 -6.88 9.13
CA LEU A 99 -4.96 -7.81 10.26
C LEU A 99 -3.67 -7.89 11.08
N ILE A 100 -2.53 -8.06 10.42
CA ILE A 100 -1.21 -8.12 11.07
C ILE A 100 -0.91 -6.81 11.81
N MET A 101 -1.25 -5.67 11.21
CA MET A 101 -1.04 -4.38 11.85
C MET A 101 -2.00 -4.15 13.02
N ALA A 102 -3.25 -4.65 12.96
CA ALA A 102 -4.17 -4.62 14.09
C ALA A 102 -3.56 -5.29 15.32
N ARG A 103 -3.10 -6.54 15.17
CA ARG A 103 -2.40 -7.28 16.22
C ARG A 103 -1.14 -6.54 16.69
N ARG A 104 -0.32 -6.08 15.75
CA ARG A 104 0.94 -5.40 16.11
C ARG A 104 0.70 -4.15 16.94
N MET A 105 -0.29 -3.34 16.58
CA MET A 105 -0.63 -2.12 17.32
C MET A 105 -1.09 -2.42 18.74
N VAL A 106 -1.90 -3.46 18.96
CA VAL A 106 -2.32 -3.86 20.31
C VAL A 106 -1.12 -4.31 21.16
N LEU A 107 -0.19 -5.08 20.58
CA LEU A 107 1.03 -5.52 21.26
C LEU A 107 1.93 -4.35 21.68
N GLU A 108 1.89 -3.24 20.95
CA GLU A 108 2.62 -2.01 21.27
C GLU A 108 1.83 -1.04 22.17
N GLY A 109 0.61 -1.43 22.61
CA GLY A 109 -0.20 -0.65 23.53
C GLY A 109 -1.10 0.39 22.87
N ILE A 110 -1.35 0.30 21.57
CA ILE A 110 -2.37 1.10 20.88
C ILE A 110 -3.71 0.37 21.00
N GLU A 111 -4.76 1.06 21.43
CA GLU A 111 -6.12 0.56 21.44
C GLU A 111 -6.64 0.50 19.99
N VAL A 112 -7.12 -0.67 19.53
CA VAL A 112 -7.72 -0.82 18.21
C VAL A 112 -9.23 -0.94 18.37
N GLU A 113 -9.96 0.09 17.93
CA GLU A 113 -11.44 0.16 18.01
C GLU A 113 -12.12 -0.87 17.12
N GLY A 114 -11.50 -1.23 16.03
CA GLY A 114 -11.97 -2.25 15.13
C GLY A 114 -11.31 -2.18 13.75
N VAL A 115 -11.52 -3.28 13.01
CA VAL A 115 -11.20 -3.39 11.59
C VAL A 115 -12.50 -3.30 10.80
N TYR A 116 -12.53 -2.43 9.81
CA TYR A 116 -13.69 -2.15 8.95
C TYR A 116 -13.41 -2.64 7.54
N GLU A 117 -14.34 -3.40 6.98
CA GLU A 117 -14.23 -4.02 5.67
C GLU A 117 -15.48 -3.73 4.84
N ALA A 118 -15.28 -3.16 3.67
CA ALA A 118 -16.38 -2.84 2.75
C ALA A 118 -17.05 -4.09 2.15
N MET A 119 -16.30 -5.17 2.01
CA MET A 119 -16.83 -6.43 1.51
C MET A 119 -17.63 -7.18 2.60
N PRO A 120 -18.58 -8.06 2.21
CA PRO A 120 -19.34 -8.87 3.16
C PRO A 120 -18.52 -10.04 3.76
N HIS A 121 -17.26 -10.15 3.43
CA HIS A 121 -16.33 -11.15 3.94
C HIS A 121 -14.94 -10.53 4.14
N PRO A 122 -14.12 -11.04 5.07
CA PRO A 122 -12.75 -10.56 5.25
C PRO A 122 -11.88 -10.89 4.04
N GLY A 123 -10.92 -10.02 3.75
CA GLY A 123 -9.98 -10.18 2.63
C GLY A 123 -8.74 -11.01 2.96
N GLY A 124 -8.37 -11.12 4.24
CA GLY A 124 -7.17 -11.83 4.69
C GLY A 124 -7.39 -13.32 4.91
N LEU A 125 -6.29 -14.04 5.12
CA LEU A 125 -6.29 -15.46 5.40
C LEU A 125 -6.98 -15.77 6.75
N THR A 126 -7.72 -16.88 6.81
CA THR A 126 -8.41 -17.33 8.02
C THR A 126 -7.50 -17.40 9.24
N ARG A 127 -6.25 -17.88 9.07
CA ARG A 127 -5.27 -17.91 10.17
C ARG A 127 -4.99 -16.54 10.76
N ASN A 128 -4.92 -15.50 9.91
CA ASN A 128 -4.66 -14.13 10.35
C ASN A 128 -5.89 -13.51 11.03
N ILE A 129 -7.11 -13.89 10.62
CA ILE A 129 -8.33 -13.50 11.34
C ILE A 129 -8.26 -14.03 12.76
N VAL A 130 -8.03 -15.32 12.95
CA VAL A 130 -7.95 -15.94 14.28
C VAL A 130 -6.82 -15.34 15.11
N GLN A 131 -5.60 -15.34 14.59
CA GLN A 131 -4.41 -14.90 15.33
C GLN A 131 -4.31 -13.40 15.57
N CYS A 132 -4.94 -12.59 14.73
CA CYS A 132 -4.81 -11.14 14.81
C CYS A 132 -6.07 -10.45 15.36
N LEU A 133 -7.25 -11.00 15.15
CA LEU A 133 -8.48 -10.39 15.64
C LEU A 133 -9.08 -11.17 16.81
N ASP A 134 -9.34 -12.48 16.64
CA ASP A 134 -10.07 -13.27 17.66
C ASP A 134 -9.27 -13.38 18.96
N GLU A 135 -7.97 -13.69 18.88
CA GLU A 135 -7.07 -13.78 20.05
C GLU A 135 -6.93 -12.46 20.81
N PHE A 136 -7.07 -11.33 20.11
CA PHE A 136 -6.95 -9.98 20.68
C PHE A 136 -8.30 -9.29 20.90
N HIS A 137 -9.42 -9.99 20.63
CA HIS A 137 -10.79 -9.48 20.77
C HIS A 137 -11.03 -8.17 20.00
N ILE A 138 -10.39 -8.02 18.82
CA ILE A 138 -10.55 -6.85 17.96
C ILE A 138 -11.81 -7.03 17.12
N PRO A 139 -12.80 -6.11 17.17
CA PRO A 139 -14.01 -6.22 16.38
C PRO A 139 -13.75 -6.13 14.86
N LEU A 140 -14.40 -6.99 14.08
CA LEU A 140 -14.44 -6.92 12.62
C LEU A 140 -15.83 -6.49 12.14
N HIS A 141 -15.89 -5.37 11.44
CA HIS A 141 -17.12 -4.79 10.90
C HIS A 141 -17.15 -4.98 9.38
N LEU A 142 -17.88 -5.99 8.91
CA LEU A 142 -18.07 -6.27 7.49
C LEU A 142 -19.13 -5.37 6.86
N SER A 143 -19.13 -5.26 5.54
CA SER A 143 -20.04 -4.38 4.78
C SER A 143 -20.05 -2.95 5.34
N THR A 144 -18.90 -2.48 5.82
CA THR A 144 -18.78 -1.18 6.47
C THR A 144 -17.50 -0.48 6.03
N THR A 145 -17.60 0.82 5.70
CA THR A 145 -16.45 1.63 5.31
C THR A 145 -16.33 2.91 6.13
N VAL A 146 -15.22 3.62 5.98
CA VAL A 146 -15.04 4.98 6.53
C VAL A 146 -15.49 5.98 5.48
N LEU A 147 -16.49 6.78 5.81
CA LEU A 147 -17.06 7.81 4.95
C LEU A 147 -16.26 9.14 5.04
N SER A 148 -15.94 9.53 6.27
CA SER A 148 -15.28 10.82 6.50
C SER A 148 -14.38 10.82 7.74
N VAL A 149 -13.42 11.77 7.73
CA VAL A 149 -12.48 12.02 8.83
C VAL A 149 -12.76 13.36 9.46
N HIS A 150 -12.72 13.43 10.79
CA HIS A 150 -12.91 14.62 11.58
C HIS A 150 -11.65 14.97 12.40
N GLY A 151 -11.44 16.26 12.59
CA GLY A 151 -10.32 16.81 13.35
C GLY A 151 -9.71 18.01 12.64
N LYS A 152 -8.93 18.81 13.34
CA LYS A 152 -8.24 19.98 12.79
C LYS A 152 -6.75 19.74 12.64
N GLU A 153 -6.05 19.56 13.75
CA GLU A 153 -4.61 19.28 13.76
C GLU A 153 -4.34 17.78 13.67
N ARG A 154 -5.18 16.99 14.35
CA ARG A 154 -5.13 15.54 14.40
C ARG A 154 -6.53 14.96 14.25
N VAL A 155 -6.62 13.72 13.79
CA VAL A 155 -7.87 12.94 13.79
C VAL A 155 -8.44 12.89 15.21
N THR A 156 -9.73 13.17 15.35
CA THR A 156 -10.48 13.05 16.63
C THR A 156 -11.55 11.99 16.55
N SER A 157 -12.04 11.73 15.34
CA SER A 157 -13.02 10.67 15.05
C SER A 157 -13.08 10.42 13.53
N VAL A 158 -13.72 9.31 13.18
CA VAL A 158 -14.14 9.00 11.81
C VAL A 158 -15.63 8.69 11.80
N THR A 159 -16.30 8.97 10.69
CA THR A 159 -17.66 8.47 10.45
C THR A 159 -17.55 7.18 9.65
N THR A 160 -18.05 6.08 10.18
CA THR A 160 -18.25 4.83 9.48
C THR A 160 -19.67 4.72 8.96
N VAL A 161 -19.89 3.94 7.88
CA VAL A 161 -21.21 3.74 7.28
C VAL A 161 -21.28 2.33 6.70
N GLN A 162 -22.44 1.67 6.82
CA GLN A 162 -22.66 0.42 6.11
C GLN A 162 -22.75 0.66 4.61
N VAL A 163 -22.32 -0.32 3.82
CA VAL A 163 -22.40 -0.27 2.37
C VAL A 163 -23.24 -1.43 1.83
N ASN A 164 -23.91 -1.19 0.71
CA ASN A 164 -24.67 -2.22 -0.02
C ASN A 164 -23.73 -3.07 -0.92
N GLU A 165 -24.31 -4.02 -1.68
CA GLU A 165 -23.57 -4.89 -2.61
C GLU A 165 -22.82 -4.13 -3.72
N LYS A 166 -23.21 -2.89 -4.02
CA LYS A 166 -22.55 -2.01 -4.97
C LYS A 166 -21.50 -1.10 -4.32
N LEU A 167 -21.25 -1.30 -3.03
CA LEU A 167 -20.39 -0.46 -2.19
C LEU A 167 -20.89 0.99 -2.02
N ASP A 168 -22.18 1.25 -2.30
CA ASP A 168 -22.78 2.55 -2.02
C ASP A 168 -23.12 2.68 -0.53
N PRO A 169 -22.87 3.83 0.11
CA PRO A 169 -23.27 4.08 1.49
C PRO A 169 -24.77 3.92 1.73
N VAL A 170 -25.17 3.23 2.80
CA VAL A 170 -26.56 3.07 3.22
C VAL A 170 -26.92 4.21 4.18
N PRO A 171 -27.77 5.17 3.77
CA PRO A 171 -28.15 6.30 4.61
C PRO A 171 -28.79 5.87 5.94
N GLY A 172 -28.47 6.57 7.04
CA GLY A 172 -29.00 6.29 8.37
C GLY A 172 -28.22 5.23 9.15
N THR A 173 -27.13 4.70 8.58
CA THR A 173 -26.25 3.74 9.25
C THR A 173 -24.94 4.37 9.71
N GLU A 174 -24.81 5.69 9.56
CA GLU A 174 -23.61 6.43 9.93
C GLU A 174 -23.37 6.33 11.45
N ARG A 175 -22.13 6.07 11.82
CA ARG A 175 -21.67 6.04 13.20
C ARG A 175 -20.37 6.79 13.37
N GLU A 176 -20.29 7.62 14.38
CA GLU A 176 -19.03 8.27 14.77
C GLU A 176 -18.23 7.33 15.67
N VAL A 177 -16.97 7.09 15.28
CA VAL A 177 -16.00 6.30 16.04
C VAL A 177 -14.84 7.21 16.45
N LYS A 178 -14.62 7.38 17.75
CA LYS A 178 -13.54 8.21 18.28
C LYS A 178 -12.21 7.50 18.10
N CYS A 179 -11.25 8.17 17.48
CA CYS A 179 -9.89 7.67 17.29
C CYS A 179 -8.94 8.87 17.05
N ASP A 180 -7.65 8.66 17.24
CA ASP A 180 -6.61 9.62 16.89
C ASP A 180 -5.70 9.11 15.76
N LEU A 181 -6.03 7.92 15.23
CA LEU A 181 -5.31 7.26 14.14
C LEU A 181 -6.30 6.51 13.24
N LEU A 182 -6.33 6.84 11.95
CA LEU A 182 -6.96 6.05 10.90
C LEU A 182 -5.88 5.35 10.08
N VAL A 183 -5.90 4.02 10.06
CA VAL A 183 -4.96 3.18 9.32
C VAL A 183 -5.63 2.64 8.06
N LEU A 184 -5.00 2.85 6.92
CA LEU A 184 -5.51 2.42 5.62
C LEU A 184 -4.75 1.19 5.14
N ALA A 185 -5.46 0.07 5.00
CA ALA A 185 -5.00 -1.19 4.41
C ALA A 185 -5.90 -1.58 3.22
N VAL A 186 -6.12 -0.61 2.31
CA VAL A 186 -7.15 -0.64 1.26
C VAL A 186 -6.61 -1.04 -0.11
N GLY A 187 -5.57 -1.84 -0.12
CA GLY A 187 -4.96 -2.39 -1.31
C GLY A 187 -3.74 -1.59 -1.81
N LEU A 188 -3.11 -2.15 -2.81
CA LEU A 188 -1.85 -1.72 -3.38
C LEU A 188 -2.02 -1.31 -4.84
N ILE A 189 -1.13 -0.46 -5.34
CA ILE A 189 -1.09 0.00 -6.73
C ILE A 189 0.30 -0.29 -7.28
N PRO A 190 0.44 -1.01 -8.39
CA PRO A 190 1.71 -1.20 -9.07
C PRO A 190 2.39 0.11 -9.42
N GLU A 191 3.70 0.22 -9.17
CA GLU A 191 4.50 1.42 -9.47
C GLU A 191 4.87 1.47 -10.94
N ASN A 192 4.03 2.08 -11.76
CA ASN A 192 4.15 2.09 -13.22
C ASN A 192 4.31 3.49 -13.84
N GLU A 193 4.85 4.44 -13.11
CA GLU A 193 5.12 5.78 -13.65
C GLU A 193 6.20 5.74 -14.72
N LEU A 194 7.32 5.05 -14.45
CA LEU A 194 8.40 4.85 -15.45
C LEU A 194 7.93 4.01 -16.63
N SER A 195 7.13 2.96 -16.38
CA SER A 195 6.55 2.13 -17.45
C SER A 195 5.68 2.97 -18.39
N ARG A 196 4.84 3.83 -17.83
CA ARG A 196 3.97 4.74 -18.59
C ARG A 196 4.75 5.78 -19.39
N ALA A 197 5.77 6.39 -18.78
CA ALA A 197 6.64 7.36 -19.44
C ALA A 197 7.38 6.75 -20.64
N ALA A 198 7.85 5.52 -20.51
CA ALA A 198 8.48 4.76 -21.60
C ALA A 198 7.48 4.32 -22.68
N GLY A 199 6.17 4.41 -22.43
CA GLY A 199 5.13 3.97 -23.34
C GLY A 199 4.86 2.46 -23.31
N VAL A 200 5.23 1.77 -22.24
CA VAL A 200 4.90 0.36 -22.00
C VAL A 200 3.39 0.20 -21.88
N LYS A 201 2.81 -0.80 -22.55
CA LYS A 201 1.41 -1.12 -22.47
C LYS A 201 1.05 -1.69 -21.09
N LEU A 202 0.05 -1.08 -20.44
CA LEU A 202 -0.44 -1.54 -19.15
C LEU A 202 -1.77 -2.29 -19.30
N ASP A 203 -1.97 -3.34 -18.51
CA ASP A 203 -3.24 -4.05 -18.41
C ASP A 203 -4.25 -3.23 -17.59
N SER A 204 -5.49 -3.12 -18.07
CA SER A 204 -6.54 -2.31 -17.45
C SER A 204 -7.05 -2.85 -16.12
N ARG A 205 -6.86 -4.13 -15.82
CA ARG A 205 -7.33 -4.79 -14.59
C ARG A 205 -6.26 -4.79 -13.52
N THR A 206 -5.03 -5.17 -13.88
CA THR A 206 -3.92 -5.27 -12.92
C THR A 206 -3.18 -3.94 -12.75
N HIS A 207 -3.32 -3.01 -13.72
CA HIS A 207 -2.56 -1.76 -13.83
C HIS A 207 -1.04 -1.97 -13.95
N GLY A 208 -0.59 -3.21 -14.14
CA GLY A 208 0.81 -3.56 -14.39
C GLY A 208 1.14 -3.66 -15.88
N PRO A 209 2.42 -3.75 -16.25
CA PRO A 209 2.85 -4.01 -17.62
C PRO A 209 2.27 -5.30 -18.16
N VAL A 210 1.79 -5.26 -19.41
CA VAL A 210 1.47 -6.48 -20.15
C VAL A 210 2.79 -7.16 -20.52
N VAL A 211 2.98 -8.40 -20.08
CA VAL A 211 4.19 -9.17 -20.32
C VAL A 211 3.89 -10.49 -21.01
N ASP A 212 4.85 -11.01 -21.78
CA ASP A 212 4.80 -12.34 -22.37
C ASP A 212 5.26 -13.45 -21.39
N GLY A 213 5.36 -14.67 -21.87
CA GLY A 213 5.79 -15.82 -21.06
C GLY A 213 7.24 -15.74 -20.55
N ASN A 214 8.04 -14.79 -21.03
CA ASN A 214 9.40 -14.50 -20.60
C ASN A 214 9.49 -13.21 -19.76
N PHE A 215 8.36 -12.67 -19.32
CA PHE A 215 8.25 -11.39 -18.59
C PHE A 215 8.68 -10.15 -19.41
N MET A 216 8.81 -10.27 -20.73
CA MET A 216 9.13 -9.13 -21.60
C MET A 216 7.86 -8.33 -21.92
N THR A 217 7.96 -7.00 -21.84
CA THR A 217 6.89 -6.08 -22.21
C THR A 217 6.75 -5.96 -23.74
N ASP A 218 5.83 -5.14 -24.20
CA ASP A 218 5.71 -4.78 -25.63
C ASP A 218 6.90 -3.95 -26.16
N ILE A 219 7.80 -3.48 -25.29
CA ILE A 219 9.07 -2.84 -25.69
C ILE A 219 10.19 -3.87 -25.61
N PRO A 220 10.85 -4.22 -26.74
CA PRO A 220 11.91 -5.21 -26.78
C PRO A 220 13.06 -4.89 -25.82
N GLY A 221 13.42 -5.84 -24.96
CA GLY A 221 14.48 -5.69 -23.96
C GLY A 221 14.04 -4.96 -22.70
N VAL A 222 12.75 -4.64 -22.54
CA VAL A 222 12.18 -4.16 -21.28
C VAL A 222 11.35 -5.25 -20.67
N PHE A 223 11.68 -5.66 -19.47
CA PHE A 223 11.03 -6.75 -18.70
C PHE A 223 10.39 -6.19 -17.43
N ALA A 224 9.39 -6.89 -16.90
CA ALA A 224 8.77 -6.51 -15.63
C ALA A 224 8.48 -7.75 -14.76
N CYS A 225 8.73 -7.65 -13.45
CA CYS A 225 8.50 -8.74 -12.51
C CYS A 225 8.10 -8.24 -11.11
N GLY A 226 7.47 -9.12 -10.33
CA GLY A 226 6.99 -8.80 -8.98
C GLY A 226 5.76 -7.89 -8.98
N ASN A 227 5.55 -7.15 -7.89
CA ASN A 227 4.34 -6.35 -7.67
C ASN A 227 4.17 -5.15 -8.61
N VAL A 228 5.17 -4.81 -9.41
CA VAL A 228 5.02 -3.84 -10.50
C VAL A 228 4.14 -4.39 -11.63
N SER A 229 4.14 -5.70 -11.83
CA SER A 229 3.32 -6.38 -12.87
C SER A 229 1.94 -6.76 -12.35
N VAL A 230 1.90 -7.49 -11.24
CA VAL A 230 0.66 -7.89 -10.57
C VAL A 230 0.91 -7.88 -9.07
N VAL A 231 0.00 -7.26 -8.32
CA VAL A 231 0.04 -7.33 -6.87
C VAL A 231 -0.54 -8.66 -6.43
N PHE A 232 0.28 -9.47 -5.78
CA PHE A 232 -0.15 -10.69 -5.10
C PHE A 232 -0.16 -10.42 -3.60
N ASP A 233 -1.26 -10.71 -2.94
CA ASP A 233 -1.39 -10.59 -1.48
C ASP A 233 -0.63 -11.70 -0.73
N LEU A 234 -0.21 -12.74 -1.46
CA LEU A 234 0.55 -13.88 -0.96
C LEU A 234 1.87 -14.01 -1.72
N VAL A 235 2.96 -14.09 -0.99
CA VAL A 235 4.28 -14.45 -1.49
C VAL A 235 4.62 -15.85 -0.98
#